data_d42012bc74a6c5d263bf6c24cf0d69ad
#
_entry.id   d42012bc74a6c5d263bf6c24cf0d69ad
#
_cell.length_a   1.000
_cell.length_b   1.000
_cell.length_c   1.000
_cell.angle_alpha   90.00
_cell.angle_beta   90.00
_cell.angle_gamma   90.00
#
_symmetry.space_group_name_H-M   'P 1'
#
loop_
_entity.id
_entity.type
_entity.pdbx_description
1 polymer ?
#
loop_
_entity_poly.entity_id
_entity_poly.type
_entity_poly.pdbx_seq_one_letter_code
_entity_poly.pdbx_strand_id
1 'polypeptide(L)' 'LNEYRVKEAQHLLTDKRYADKNVEEISTMVGFANRQSFYAAFYKNVGETPNGYRKRHAEKEAKKK' A
#
# COMPACT_ATOMS: atom_id res chain seq x y z
N LEU A 1 1.84 -3.29 -15.92
CA LEU A 1 0.53 -2.67 -15.78
C LEU A 1 0.23 -2.43 -14.31
N ASN A 2 -1.04 -2.16 -14.02
CA ASN A 2 -1.40 -1.78 -12.65
C ASN A 2 -1.22 -2.90 -11.63
N GLU A 3 -1.40 -4.13 -12.06
CA GLU A 3 -1.21 -5.26 -11.15
C GLU A 3 0.20 -5.29 -10.58
N TYR A 4 1.16 -5.06 -11.45
CA TYR A 4 2.55 -5.05 -11.01
C TYR A 4 2.79 -3.93 -10.01
N ARG A 5 2.25 -2.76 -10.31
CA ARG A 5 2.43 -1.61 -9.42
C ARG A 5 1.73 -1.82 -8.09
N VAL A 6 0.58 -2.47 -8.11
CA VAL A 6 -0.13 -2.76 -6.87
C VAL A 6 0.68 -3.72 -6.01
N LYS A 7 1.28 -4.73 -6.61
CA LYS A 7 2.11 -5.66 -5.86
C LYS A 7 3.29 -4.95 -5.23
N GLU A 8 3.92 -4.06 -5.99
CA GLU A 8 5.02 -3.29 -5.47
C GLU A 8 4.56 -2.46 -4.28
N ALA A 9 3.39 -1.85 -4.39
CA ALA A 9 2.86 -1.04 -3.31
C ALA A 9 2.59 -1.88 -2.07
N GLN A 10 2.11 -3.11 -2.26
CA GLN A 10 1.87 -3.99 -1.13
C GLN A 10 3.16 -4.23 -0.35
N HIS A 11 4.24 -4.44 -1.07
CA HIS A 11 5.53 -4.63 -0.41
C HIS A 11 5.95 -3.40 0.37
N LEU A 12 5.81 -2.22 -0.25
CA LEU A 12 6.22 -0.99 0.41
C LEU A 12 5.35 -0.69 1.63
N LEU A 13 4.07 -0.96 1.52
CA LEU A 13 3.16 -0.67 2.61
C LEU A 13 3.46 -1.50 3.85
N THR A 14 4.03 -2.67 3.66
CA THR A 14 4.34 -3.56 4.78
C THR A 14 5.82 -3.62 5.10
N ASP A 15 6.63 -2.80 4.43
CA ASP A 15 8.07 -2.77 4.67
C ASP A 15 8.38 -1.78 5.79
N LYS A 16 9.13 -2.22 6.77
CA LYS A 16 9.48 -1.38 7.90
C LYS A 16 10.26 -0.15 7.49
N ARG A 17 11.04 -0.25 6.43
CA ARG A 17 11.82 0.89 5.96
C ARG A 17 10.95 2.03 5.45
N TYR A 18 9.72 1.71 5.07
CA TYR A 18 8.80 2.71 4.56
C TYR A 18 7.64 2.95 5.52
N ALA A 19 7.82 2.57 6.78
CA ALA A 19 6.74 2.70 7.75
C ALA A 19 6.36 4.15 8.00
N ASP A 20 7.31 5.07 7.85
CA ASP A 20 7.04 6.48 8.07
C ASP A 20 6.53 7.20 6.82
N LYS A 21 6.44 6.48 5.70
CA LYS A 21 5.89 7.06 4.48
C LYS A 21 4.38 6.91 4.47
N ASN A 22 3.68 7.95 4.02
CA ASN A 22 2.23 7.82 3.93
C ASN A 22 1.85 7.16 2.61
N VAL A 23 0.57 6.82 2.48
CA VAL A 23 0.08 6.10 1.31
C VAL A 23 0.29 6.92 0.04
N GLU A 24 0.11 8.22 0.15
CA GLU A 24 0.27 9.09 -1.01
C GLU A 24 1.69 9.05 -1.56
N GLU A 25 2.65 9.07 -0.66
CA GLU A 25 4.05 8.98 -1.07
C GLU A 25 4.33 7.64 -1.74
N ILE A 26 3.79 6.59 -1.19
CA ILE A 26 4.01 5.26 -1.75
C ILE A 26 3.37 5.15 -3.13
N SER A 27 2.21 5.75 -3.32
CA SER A 27 1.56 5.71 -4.62
C SER A 27 2.44 6.36 -5.69
N THR A 28 3.09 7.46 -5.33
CA THR A 28 3.99 8.13 -6.24
C THR A 28 5.22 7.28 -6.52
N MET A 29 5.73 6.63 -5.49
CA MET A 29 6.93 5.81 -5.63
C MET A 29 6.72 4.64 -6.59
N VAL A 30 5.53 4.08 -6.62
CA VAL A 30 5.26 2.96 -7.51
C VAL A 30 4.77 3.41 -8.89
N GLY A 31 4.66 4.72 -9.12
CA GLY A 31 4.41 5.23 -10.45
C GLY A 31 2.99 5.59 -10.78
N PHE A 32 2.14 5.78 -9.79
CA PHE A 32 0.78 6.23 -10.05
C PHE A 32 0.73 7.75 -10.18
N ALA A 33 -0.11 8.21 -11.10
CA ALA A 33 -0.20 9.64 -11.39
C ALA A 33 -0.81 10.40 -10.24
N ASN A 34 -1.81 9.80 -9.57
CA ASN A 34 -2.44 10.45 -8.45
C ASN A 34 -2.98 9.40 -7.49
N ARG A 35 -3.40 9.89 -6.32
CA ARG A 35 -3.85 8.99 -5.26
C ARG A 35 -5.12 8.23 -5.64
N GLN A 36 -6.01 8.90 -6.34
CA GLN A 36 -7.27 8.26 -6.72
C GLN A 36 -7.05 7.05 -7.59
N SER A 37 -6.16 7.18 -8.56
CA SER A 37 -5.86 6.05 -9.44
C SER A 37 -5.26 4.90 -8.64
N PHE A 38 -4.38 5.23 -7.71
CA PHE A 38 -3.75 4.23 -6.87
C PHE A 38 -4.81 3.50 -6.02
N TYR A 39 -5.68 4.27 -5.38
CA TYR A 39 -6.70 3.66 -4.53
C TYR A 39 -7.62 2.74 -5.33
N ALA A 40 -8.03 3.19 -6.51
CA ALA A 40 -8.92 2.39 -7.33
C ALA A 40 -8.26 1.09 -7.76
N ALA A 41 -7.02 1.17 -8.23
CA ALA A 41 -6.31 -0.03 -8.66
C ALA A 41 -6.04 -0.97 -7.49
N PHE A 42 -5.65 -0.42 -6.36
CA PHE A 42 -5.36 -1.24 -5.20
C PHE A 42 -6.62 -1.96 -4.72
N TYR A 43 -7.71 -1.24 -4.61
CA TYR A 43 -8.95 -1.85 -4.15
C TYR A 43 -9.42 -2.94 -5.10
N LYS A 44 -9.29 -2.68 -6.39
CA LYS A 44 -9.73 -3.65 -7.39
C LYS A 44 -8.90 -4.93 -7.33
N ASN A 45 -7.62 -4.82 -7.12
CA ASN A 45 -6.73 -5.98 -7.15
C ASN A 45 -6.57 -6.67 -5.80
N VAL A 46 -6.68 -5.93 -4.72
CA VAL A 46 -6.44 -6.46 -3.38
C VAL A 46 -7.74 -6.71 -2.63
N GLY A 47 -8.76 -5.91 -2.90
CA GLY A 47 -10.03 -6.06 -2.21
C GLY A 47 -10.18 -5.18 -0.98
N GLU A 48 -9.21 -4.33 -0.71
CA GLU A 48 -9.30 -3.40 0.40
C GLU A 48 -8.46 -2.17 0.09
N THR A 49 -8.70 -1.12 0.86
CA THR A 49 -7.99 0.13 0.62
C THR A 49 -6.54 0.01 1.10
N PRO A 50 -5.65 0.84 0.52
CA PRO A 50 -4.25 0.81 0.98
C PRO A 50 -4.10 1.13 2.46
N ASN A 51 -4.90 2.05 2.97
CA ASN A 51 -4.84 2.40 4.38
C ASN A 51 -5.27 1.24 5.25
N GLY A 52 -6.35 0.58 4.88
CA GLY A 52 -6.82 -0.57 5.63
C GLY A 52 -5.85 -1.72 5.59
N TYR A 53 -5.28 -1.96 4.42
CA TYR A 53 -4.30 -3.02 4.25
C TYR A 53 -3.09 -2.79 5.15
N ARG A 54 -2.58 -1.56 5.12
CA ARG A 54 -1.40 -1.20 5.90
C ARG A 54 -1.67 -1.32 7.39
N LYS A 55 -2.80 -0.81 7.82
CA LYS A 55 -3.15 -0.83 9.23
C LYS A 55 -3.29 -2.26 9.75
N ARG A 56 -3.92 -3.11 8.95
CA ARG A 56 -4.12 -4.49 9.37
C ARG A 56 -2.79 -5.21 9.51
N HIS A 57 -1.88 -4.99 8.59
CA HIS A 57 -0.58 -5.64 8.66
C HIS A 57 0.28 -5.09 9.79
N ALA A 58 0.16 -3.80 10.05
CA ALA A 58 0.89 -3.21 11.17
C ALA A 58 0.39 -3.75 12.50
N GLU A 59 -0.93 -3.89 12.63
CA GLU A 59 -1.49 -4.45 13.85
C GLU A 59 -1.06 -5.89 14.05
N LYS A 60 -1.01 -6.63 12.96
CA LYS A 60 -0.60 -8.02 13.02
C LYS A 60 0.83 -8.14 13.52
N GLU A 61 1.71 -7.27 13.04
CA GLU A 61 3.09 -7.29 13.49
C GLU A 61 3.20 -6.88 14.94
N ALA A 62 2.43 -5.90 15.33
CA ALA A 62 2.45 -5.45 16.71
C ALA A 62 2.05 -6.57 17.66
N LYS A 63 1.09 -7.38 17.24
CA LYS A 63 0.62 -8.47 18.06
C LYS A 63 1.66 -9.57 18.23
N LYS A 64 2.53 -9.70 17.27
CA LYS A 64 3.55 -10.75 17.35
C LYS A 64 4.51 -10.53 18.50
N LYS A 65 4.62 -9.32 18.92
CA LYS A 65 5.50 -9.02 20.03
C LYS A 65 4.88 -9.49 21.35
#